data_241d3e3880906c61e3b751a72e83b915
#
_entry.id   241d3e3880906c61e3b751a72e83b915
#
_cell.length_a   1.000
_cell.length_b   1.000
_cell.length_c   1.000
_cell.angle_alpha   90.00
_cell.angle_beta   90.00
_cell.angle_gamma   90.00
#
_symmetry.space_group_name_H-M   'P 1'
#
loop_
_entity.id
_entity.type
_entity.pdbx_description
1 polymer ?
#
loop_
_entity_poly.entity_id
_entity_poly.type
_entity_poly.pdbx_seq_one_letter_code
_entity_poly.pdbx_strand_id
1 'polypeptide(L)'
;MILVRRELGDVLRDLRLQKGQTLRQVASKASVALGYLSEVERGQKEASSEILFAVAEALDVPLSVILSEVGERVAALEGFAPLRPIPDTVPDEFLSDFAAK
;
A
#
# COMPACT_ATOMS: atom_id res chain seq x y z
N MET A 1 -12.88 -14.61 -0.79
CA MET A 1 -12.84 -13.19 -1.21
C MET A 1 -11.58 -12.53 -0.70
N ILE A 2 -10.95 -11.74 -1.57
CA ILE A 2 -9.76 -10.98 -1.20
C ILE A 2 -10.20 -9.68 -0.53
N LEU A 3 -9.67 -9.39 0.66
CA LEU A 3 -9.96 -8.15 1.35
C LEU A 3 -8.76 -7.22 1.23
N VAL A 4 -8.97 -6.13 0.51
CA VAL A 4 -7.90 -5.15 0.29
C VAL A 4 -7.36 -4.61 1.60
N ARG A 5 -8.24 -4.36 2.59
CA ARG A 5 -7.79 -3.85 3.87
C ARG A 5 -6.85 -4.81 4.60
N ARG A 6 -6.99 -6.11 4.36
CA ARG A 6 -6.10 -7.09 4.95
C ARG A 6 -4.72 -7.04 4.30
N GLU A 7 -4.69 -6.98 2.97
CA GLU A 7 -3.42 -6.87 2.26
C GLU A 7 -2.72 -5.55 2.58
N LEU A 8 -3.49 -4.47 2.66
CA LEU A 8 -2.94 -3.19 3.05
C LEU A 8 -2.35 -3.24 4.45
N GLY A 9 -3.06 -3.84 5.39
CA GLY A 9 -2.58 -3.97 6.76
C GLY A 9 -1.26 -4.73 6.83
N ASP A 10 -1.16 -5.83 6.08
CA ASP A 10 0.07 -6.63 6.03
C ASP A 10 1.23 -5.82 5.44
N VAL A 11 0.98 -5.06 4.39
CA VAL A 11 2.03 -4.21 3.79
C VAL A 11 2.51 -3.16 4.79
N LEU A 12 1.58 -2.50 5.46
CA LEU A 12 1.95 -1.48 6.45
C LEU A 12 2.78 -2.08 7.58
N ARG A 13 2.39 -3.25 8.04
CA ARG A 13 3.13 -3.93 9.10
C ARG A 13 4.54 -4.30 8.63
N ASP A 14 4.65 -4.86 7.43
CA ASP A 14 5.95 -5.26 6.90
C ASP A 14 6.87 -4.07 6.75
N LEU A 15 6.35 -2.96 6.23
CA LEU A 15 7.16 -1.75 6.07
C LEU A 15 7.58 -1.20 7.43
N ARG A 16 6.68 -1.21 8.40
CA ARG A 16 7.00 -0.75 9.74
C ARG A 16 8.14 -1.57 10.34
N LEU A 17 8.04 -2.89 10.20
CA LEU A 17 9.07 -3.78 10.73
C LEU A 17 10.41 -3.58 10.00
N GLN A 18 10.38 -3.37 8.69
CA GLN A 18 11.58 -3.09 7.92
C GLN A 18 12.25 -1.80 8.37
N LYS A 19 11.44 -0.82 8.77
CA LYS A 19 11.97 0.46 9.25
C LYS A 19 12.39 0.40 10.72
N GLY A 20 12.19 -0.73 11.38
CA GLY A 20 12.56 -0.89 12.78
C GLY A 20 11.73 -0.07 13.72
N GLN A 21 10.50 0.25 13.35
CA GLN A 21 9.63 1.09 14.18
C GLN A 21 8.57 0.26 14.88
N THR A 22 8.24 0.68 16.10
CA THR A 22 7.16 0.05 16.83
C THR A 22 5.82 0.64 16.37
N LEU A 23 4.76 -0.10 16.64
CA LEU A 23 3.41 0.38 16.32
C LEU A 23 3.14 1.71 17.03
N ARG A 24 3.57 1.83 18.29
CA ARG A 24 3.38 3.05 19.05
C ARG A 24 4.11 4.24 18.44
N GLN A 25 5.32 4.02 17.94
CA GLN A 25 6.08 5.08 17.30
C GLN A 25 5.38 5.59 16.05
N VAL A 26 4.89 4.68 15.22
CA VAL A 26 4.20 5.08 13.99
C VAL A 26 2.88 5.78 14.32
N ALA A 27 2.12 5.23 15.27
CA ALA A 27 0.85 5.84 15.68
C ALA A 27 1.07 7.26 16.19
N SER A 28 2.12 7.46 16.99
CA SER A 28 2.45 8.79 17.52
C SER A 28 2.82 9.75 16.39
N LYS A 29 3.68 9.32 15.47
CA LYS A 29 4.11 10.18 14.36
C LYS A 29 2.95 10.52 13.43
N ALA A 30 2.05 9.57 13.22
CA ALA A 30 0.91 9.78 12.35
C ALA A 30 -0.25 10.47 13.05
N SER A 31 -0.14 10.68 14.35
CA SER A 31 -1.20 11.28 15.18
C SER A 31 -2.50 10.49 15.08
N VAL A 32 -2.39 9.17 15.13
CA VAL A 32 -3.55 8.29 15.15
C VAL A 32 -3.54 7.45 16.41
N ALA A 33 -4.72 7.00 16.83
CA ALA A 33 -4.85 6.18 18.01
C ALA A 33 -4.15 4.85 17.80
N LEU A 34 -3.42 4.40 18.81
CA LEU A 34 -2.69 3.14 18.75
C LEU A 34 -3.61 1.96 18.46
N GLY A 35 -4.75 1.90 19.15
CA GLY A 35 -5.70 0.81 18.93
C GLY A 35 -6.24 0.77 17.52
N TYR A 36 -6.51 1.95 16.96
CA TYR A 36 -7.01 2.03 15.59
C TYR A 36 -5.94 1.55 14.59
N LEU A 37 -4.71 2.03 14.74
CA LEU A 37 -3.65 1.59 13.83
C LEU A 37 -3.41 0.08 13.95
N SER A 38 -3.48 -0.45 15.18
CA SER A 38 -3.37 -1.88 15.39
C SER A 38 -4.43 -2.65 14.61
N GLU A 39 -5.67 -2.16 14.63
CA GLU A 39 -6.75 -2.80 13.89
C GLU A 39 -6.58 -2.69 12.38
N VAL A 40 -6.05 -1.56 11.91
CA VAL A 40 -5.74 -1.40 10.50
C VAL A 40 -4.69 -2.40 10.05
N GLU A 41 -3.63 -2.57 10.84
CA GLU A 41 -2.59 -3.54 10.49
C GLU A 41 -3.12 -4.98 10.47
N ARG A 42 -4.08 -5.28 11.32
CA ARG A 42 -4.67 -6.62 11.34
C ARG A 42 -5.76 -6.82 10.31
N GLY A 43 -6.04 -5.80 9.50
CA GLY A 43 -7.06 -5.89 8.47
C GLY A 43 -8.49 -5.84 9.00
N GLN A 44 -8.67 -5.35 10.22
CA GLN A 44 -9.98 -5.28 10.87
C GLN A 44 -10.68 -3.96 10.68
N LYS A 45 -9.94 -2.93 10.28
CA LYS A 45 -10.48 -1.61 10.01
C LYS A 45 -9.90 -1.09 8.71
N GLU A 46 -10.68 -0.31 8.01
CA GLU A 46 -10.20 0.35 6.81
C GLU A 46 -9.58 1.68 7.18
N ALA A 47 -8.58 2.07 6.41
CA ALA A 47 -7.90 3.34 6.60
C ALA A 47 -8.37 4.32 5.56
N SER A 48 -8.76 5.52 6.01
CA SER A 48 -9.11 6.60 5.09
C SER A 48 -7.86 7.10 4.36
N SER A 49 -8.06 7.88 3.31
CA SER A 49 -6.95 8.47 2.59
C SER A 49 -6.06 9.29 3.51
N GLU A 50 -6.66 10.07 4.39
CA GLU A 50 -5.91 10.90 5.34
C GLU A 50 -5.03 10.06 6.26
N ILE A 51 -5.58 8.96 6.75
CA ILE A 51 -4.82 8.06 7.61
C ILE A 51 -3.68 7.41 6.83
N LEU A 52 -3.94 6.97 5.61
CA LEU A 52 -2.89 6.37 4.78
C LEU A 52 -1.75 7.34 4.52
N PHE A 53 -2.06 8.60 4.19
CA PHE A 53 -1.03 9.60 4.00
C PHE A 53 -0.22 9.83 5.27
N ALA A 54 -0.91 9.93 6.41
CA ALA A 54 -0.23 10.16 7.68
C ALA A 54 0.70 9.01 8.04
N VAL A 55 0.25 7.77 7.82
CA VAL A 55 1.07 6.59 8.12
C VAL A 55 2.25 6.50 7.14
N ALA A 56 2.01 6.79 5.86
CA ALA A 56 3.08 6.79 4.87
C ALA A 56 4.18 7.78 5.26
N GLU A 57 3.80 8.98 5.67
CA GLU A 57 4.76 9.97 6.14
C GLU A 57 5.49 9.50 7.39
N ALA A 58 4.77 8.90 8.32
CA ALA A 58 5.38 8.40 9.56
C ALA A 58 6.40 7.31 9.27
N LEU A 59 6.15 6.50 8.23
CA LEU A 59 7.06 5.45 7.81
C LEU A 59 8.14 5.95 6.86
N ASP A 60 8.04 7.19 6.42
CA ASP A 60 8.94 7.76 5.43
C ASP A 60 8.97 6.92 4.14
N VAL A 61 7.80 6.55 3.68
CA VAL A 61 7.61 5.77 2.46
C VAL A 61 6.57 6.46 1.59
N PRO A 62 6.82 6.64 0.30
CA PRO A 62 5.79 7.22 -0.57
C PRO A 62 4.53 6.37 -0.59
N LEU A 63 3.37 7.01 -0.59
CA LEU A 63 2.11 6.28 -0.64
C LEU A 63 2.03 5.39 -1.87
N SER A 64 2.60 5.83 -2.99
CA SER A 64 2.61 5.03 -4.22
C SER A 64 3.31 3.69 -4.04
N VAL A 65 4.36 3.65 -3.20
CA VAL A 65 5.06 2.40 -2.91
C VAL A 65 4.14 1.47 -2.13
N ILE A 66 3.42 2.01 -1.15
CA ILE A 66 2.48 1.22 -0.37
C ILE A 66 1.42 0.62 -1.28
N LEU A 67 0.82 1.43 -2.14
CA LEU A 67 -0.23 0.97 -3.04
C LEU A 67 0.29 -0.02 -4.07
N SER A 68 1.51 0.17 -4.54
CA SER A 68 2.13 -0.76 -5.48
C SER A 68 2.32 -2.13 -4.83
N GLU A 69 2.81 -2.16 -3.60
CA GLU A 69 2.97 -3.41 -2.87
C GLU A 69 1.64 -4.11 -2.65
N VAL A 70 0.60 -3.36 -2.29
CA VAL A 70 -0.73 -3.92 -2.12
C VAL A 70 -1.21 -4.50 -3.45
N GLY A 71 -1.02 -3.76 -4.54
CA GLY A 71 -1.42 -4.22 -5.86
C GLY A 71 -0.76 -5.53 -6.25
N GLU A 72 0.53 -5.67 -5.97
CA GLU A 72 1.24 -6.90 -6.28
C GLU A 72 0.70 -8.09 -5.49
N ARG A 73 0.40 -7.88 -4.20
CA ARG A 73 -0.14 -8.95 -3.37
C ARG A 73 -1.52 -9.36 -3.83
N VAL A 74 -2.36 -8.38 -4.17
CA VAL A 74 -3.69 -8.67 -4.68
C VAL A 74 -3.60 -9.43 -6.00
N ALA A 75 -2.71 -9.01 -6.89
CA ALA A 75 -2.52 -9.68 -8.17
C ALA A 75 -2.10 -11.13 -7.99
N ALA A 76 -1.20 -11.38 -7.04
CA ALA A 76 -0.77 -12.75 -6.75
C ALA A 76 -1.93 -13.61 -6.26
N LEU A 77 -2.79 -13.04 -5.40
CA LEU A 77 -3.95 -13.76 -4.90
C LEU A 77 -5.00 -13.99 -5.98
N GLU A 78 -5.05 -13.10 -6.96
CA GLU A 78 -5.97 -13.26 -8.09
C GLU A 78 -5.45 -14.21 -9.14
N GLY A 79 -4.22 -14.69 -8.98
CA GLY A 79 -3.63 -15.63 -9.93
C GLY A 79 -2.92 -15.00 -11.11
N PHE A 80 -2.73 -13.70 -11.08
CA PHE A 80 -1.97 -13.01 -12.12
C PHE A 80 -0.49 -12.97 -11.76
N ALA A 81 0.37 -13.01 -12.78
CA ALA A 81 1.79 -12.86 -12.56
C ALA A 81 2.06 -11.42 -12.10
N PRO A 82 2.64 -11.22 -10.91
CA PRO A 82 2.81 -9.85 -10.39
C PRO A 82 3.75 -9.01 -11.24
N LEU A 83 4.67 -9.65 -11.93
CA LEU A 83 5.66 -8.94 -12.74
C LEU A 83 5.27 -8.87 -14.20
N ARG A 84 4.02 -9.20 -14.52
CA ARG A 84 3.56 -9.13 -15.88
C ARG A 84 3.62 -7.69 -16.36
N PRO A 85 4.45 -7.39 -17.35
CA PRO A 85 4.61 -6.00 -17.77
C PRO A 85 3.42 -5.57 -18.62
N ILE A 86 2.76 -4.55 -18.17
CA ILE A 86 1.68 -3.94 -18.92
C ILE A 86 2.17 -3.41 -20.27
N PRO A 87 3.37 -2.82 -20.34
CA PRO A 87 3.87 -2.27 -21.60
C PRO A 87 3.91 -3.26 -22.75
N ASP A 88 4.05 -4.54 -22.47
CA ASP A 88 4.08 -5.53 -23.52
C ASP A 88 2.76 -5.64 -24.25
N THR A 89 1.68 -5.20 -23.63
CA THR A 89 0.35 -5.30 -24.21
C THR A 89 -0.30 -3.95 -24.43
N VAL A 90 0.39 -2.87 -24.10
CA VAL A 90 -0.13 -1.53 -24.32
C VAL A 90 0.00 -1.18 -25.78
N PRO A 91 -1.09 -0.78 -26.44
CA PRO A 91 -1.03 -0.39 -27.84
C PRO A 91 -0.10 0.79 -28.07
N ASP A 92 0.52 0.82 -29.23
CA ASP A 92 1.44 1.91 -29.57
C ASP A 92 0.75 3.26 -29.55
N GLU A 93 -0.49 3.33 -30.02
CA GLU A 93 -1.22 4.60 -29.98
C GLU A 93 -1.43 5.09 -28.57
N PHE A 94 -1.57 4.19 -27.61
CA PHE A 94 -1.69 4.57 -26.20
C PHE A 94 -0.40 5.19 -25.70
N LEU A 95 0.74 4.59 -26.05
CA LEU A 95 2.05 5.11 -25.67
C LEU A 95 2.31 6.44 -26.36
N SER A 96 1.86 6.59 -27.61
CA SER A 96 2.02 7.82 -28.33
C SER A 96 1.25 8.97 -27.68
N ASP A 97 0.08 8.69 -27.17
CA ASP A 97 -0.71 9.69 -26.46
C ASP A 97 0.02 10.21 -25.23
N PHE A 98 0.67 9.33 -24.49
CA PHE A 98 1.48 9.75 -23.35
C PHE A 98 2.69 10.56 -23.81
N ALA A 99 3.34 10.13 -24.86
CA ALA A 99 4.53 10.80 -25.35
C ALA A 99 4.23 12.17 -25.90
N ALA A 100 3.03 12.36 -26.46
CA ALA A 100 2.63 13.63 -27.04
C ALA A 100 2.32 14.69 -25.99
N LYS A 101 2.20 14.31 -24.76
CA LYS A 101 1.91 15.23 -23.67
C LYS A 101 3.18 15.68 -22.99
#